data_114dbbd3029dabdd822f737ab07f6a13
#
_entry.id   114dbbd3029dabdd822f737ab07f6a13
#
_cell.length_a   1.000
_cell.length_b   1.000
_cell.length_c   1.000
_cell.angle_alpha   90.00
_cell.angle_beta   90.00
_cell.angle_gamma   90.00
#
_symmetry.space_group_name_H-M   'P 1'
#
loop_
_entity.id
_entity.type
_entity.pdbx_description
1 polymer ?
#
loop_
_entity_poly.entity_id
_entity_poly.type
_entity_poly.pdbx_seq_one_letter_code
_entity_poly.pdbx_strand_id
1 'polypeptide(L)'
;MNIKSDGTSHQLTNEFSTQLPIWKLLAFTVAGFLTIMTETMPAGLLPQISQGLHISEAYAGQLIAVYALGSVLAAIPLISLTRSWNRRPLLLSAIAGLLLFNAITALSNDYTLTLIARFIAGMAAGVIWGLLAGYVRRMVSASYQGRALAIAGVGQPIALSIGVPLGAWLGTLFEWRGVFWIMSLLALILFVWIRFSIPDFVGQSAQKRLPILKVLLMPGIRAVLAVVFLWILAHSILYAYISPFLASTEQTYNVETILFIFGISSIVGILITGMFIDRSLRKITLLSLFIFAIATALLGIYSSSNFVVLTSVVLWGVTFGGAPTLLQTALANTAGHEADVAQSMLVTVFNLAIAFGGMIGGGLLESFGAASFPWFMLIFALIALCTVYQARKHGFISS
;
A
#
# COMPACT_ATOMS: atom_id res chain seq x y z
N MET A 1 38.67 -56.30 21.04
CA MET A 1 39.24 -55.04 20.47
C MET A 1 38.06 -54.16 20.06
N ASN A 2 37.62 -53.28 21.00
CA ASN A 2 36.46 -52.46 20.83
C ASN A 2 36.90 -51.08 20.23
N ILE A 3 36.42 -50.80 19.05
CA ILE A 3 36.58 -49.50 18.43
C ILE A 3 35.32 -48.71 18.77
N LYS A 4 35.43 -47.75 19.69
CA LYS A 4 34.43 -46.69 19.91
C LYS A 4 34.46 -45.73 18.74
N SER A 5 33.36 -45.59 18.01
CA SER A 5 33.14 -44.51 17.07
C SER A 5 32.51 -43.32 17.83
N ASP A 6 33.36 -42.33 18.15
CA ASP A 6 32.88 -41.02 18.60
C ASP A 6 32.26 -40.28 17.41
N GLY A 7 30.92 -40.34 17.32
CA GLY A 7 30.14 -39.53 16.40
C GLY A 7 29.67 -38.25 17.06
N THR A 8 30.51 -37.22 17.10
CA THR A 8 30.09 -35.83 17.41
C THR A 8 29.41 -35.23 16.19
N SER A 9 28.10 -35.55 16.03
CA SER A 9 27.24 -34.80 15.16
C SER A 9 26.97 -33.43 15.79
N HIS A 10 27.72 -32.40 15.33
CA HIS A 10 27.35 -31.01 15.55
C HIS A 10 25.98 -30.76 14.89
N GLN A 11 24.91 -31.06 15.61
CA GLN A 11 23.59 -30.48 15.33
C GLN A 11 23.68 -28.98 15.60
N LEU A 12 23.85 -28.21 14.52
CA LEU A 12 23.51 -26.80 14.51
C LEU A 12 21.99 -26.71 14.70
N THR A 13 21.53 -26.81 15.94
CA THR A 13 20.18 -26.43 16.33
C THR A 13 20.06 -24.93 16.10
N ASN A 14 19.45 -24.56 14.96
CA ASN A 14 18.88 -23.24 14.82
C ASN A 14 17.87 -23.07 15.95
N GLU A 15 18.28 -22.43 17.06
CA GLU A 15 17.38 -21.97 18.10
C GLU A 15 16.45 -20.90 17.49
N PHE A 16 15.37 -21.36 16.91
CA PHE A 16 14.24 -20.48 16.64
C PHE A 16 13.74 -19.96 17.99
N SER A 17 13.90 -18.69 18.24
CA SER A 17 13.39 -18.03 19.43
C SER A 17 11.95 -18.45 19.68
N THR A 18 11.66 -19.01 20.85
CA THR A 18 10.32 -19.38 21.33
C THR A 18 9.46 -18.14 21.63
N GLN A 19 10.03 -16.94 21.49
CA GLN A 19 9.36 -15.66 21.70
C GLN A 19 9.41 -14.81 20.42
N LEU A 20 8.34 -14.04 20.21
CA LEU A 20 8.28 -13.07 19.12
C LEU A 20 9.36 -11.98 19.31
N PRO A 21 10.27 -11.79 18.37
CA PRO A 21 11.29 -10.74 18.43
C PRO A 21 10.66 -9.37 18.09
N ILE A 22 9.82 -8.85 18.97
CA ILE A 22 8.97 -7.66 18.74
C ILE A 22 9.80 -6.49 18.21
N TRP A 23 10.97 -6.19 18.84
CA TRP A 23 11.84 -5.10 18.42
C TRP A 23 12.30 -5.23 16.97
N LYS A 24 12.60 -6.44 16.52
CA LYS A 24 13.00 -6.69 15.13
C LYS A 24 11.81 -6.59 14.18
N LEU A 25 10.62 -7.03 14.60
CA LEU A 25 9.38 -6.94 13.81
C LEU A 25 8.93 -5.49 13.65
N LEU A 26 9.08 -4.65 14.69
CA LEU A 26 8.77 -3.23 14.62
C LEU A 26 9.63 -2.47 13.58
N ALA A 27 10.84 -2.91 13.29
CA ALA A 27 11.62 -2.34 12.19
C ALA A 27 10.93 -2.53 10.83
N PHE A 28 10.25 -3.67 10.61
CA PHE A 28 9.45 -3.91 9.41
C PHE A 28 8.12 -3.14 9.41
N THR A 29 7.53 -2.94 10.59
CA THR A 29 6.39 -2.02 10.76
C THR A 29 6.76 -0.61 10.32
N VAL A 30 7.90 -0.10 10.78
CA VAL A 30 8.41 1.23 10.39
C VAL A 30 8.79 1.28 8.91
N ALA A 31 9.33 0.19 8.34
CA ALA A 31 9.61 0.11 6.91
C ALA A 31 8.33 0.21 6.08
N GLY A 32 7.29 -0.54 6.44
CA GLY A 32 5.96 -0.45 5.81
C GLY A 32 5.32 0.93 5.98
N PHE A 33 5.37 1.50 7.18
CA PHE A 33 4.92 2.86 7.45
C PHE A 33 5.63 3.88 6.54
N LEU A 34 6.95 3.84 6.49
CA LEU A 34 7.76 4.80 5.72
C LEU A 34 7.51 4.70 4.21
N THR A 35 7.35 3.50 3.67
CA THR A 35 7.04 3.32 2.24
C THR A 35 5.70 3.92 1.88
N ILE A 36 4.65 3.66 2.68
CA ILE A 36 3.30 4.21 2.44
C ILE A 36 3.28 5.73 2.65
N MET A 37 3.95 6.24 3.69
CA MET A 37 4.09 7.68 3.91
C MET A 37 4.76 8.36 2.72
N THR A 38 5.88 7.82 2.26
CA THR A 38 6.59 8.35 1.08
C THR A 38 5.69 8.33 -0.16
N GLU A 39 4.87 7.30 -0.35
CA GLU A 39 3.96 7.17 -1.48
C GLU A 39 2.84 8.21 -1.46
N THR A 40 2.12 8.29 -0.34
CA THR A 40 0.83 8.99 -0.24
C THR A 40 0.93 10.43 0.24
N MET A 41 2.08 10.82 0.80
CA MET A 41 2.29 12.16 1.35
C MET A 41 2.00 13.30 0.36
N PRO A 42 2.33 13.19 -0.96
CA PRO A 42 2.01 14.27 -1.89
C PRO A 42 0.50 14.58 -1.97
N ALA A 43 -0.40 13.63 -1.68
CA ALA A 43 -1.84 13.90 -1.66
C ALA A 43 -2.25 14.93 -0.61
N GLY A 44 -1.63 14.87 0.58
CA GLY A 44 -1.85 15.84 1.65
C GLY A 44 -1.12 17.18 1.46
N LEU A 45 -0.15 17.23 0.54
CA LEU A 45 0.71 18.40 0.31
C LEU A 45 0.55 18.98 -1.10
N LEU A 46 -0.47 18.56 -1.83
CA LEU A 46 -0.63 18.82 -3.26
C LEU A 46 -0.55 20.31 -3.63
N PRO A 47 -1.28 21.24 -2.97
CA PRO A 47 -1.20 22.66 -3.28
C PRO A 47 0.20 23.25 -3.01
N GLN A 48 0.85 22.81 -1.92
CA GLN A 48 2.18 23.33 -1.55
C GLN A 48 3.24 22.85 -2.56
N ILE A 49 3.16 21.61 -3.04
CA ILE A 49 4.05 21.06 -4.06
C ILE A 49 3.82 21.78 -5.39
N SER A 50 2.56 21.97 -5.79
CA SER A 50 2.16 22.70 -6.99
C SER A 50 2.76 24.11 -7.02
N GLN A 51 2.59 24.87 -5.94
CA GLN A 51 3.15 26.21 -5.78
C GLN A 51 4.69 26.20 -5.76
N GLY A 52 5.28 25.28 -4.97
CA GLY A 52 6.73 25.21 -4.77
C GLY A 52 7.54 24.75 -6.00
N LEU A 53 6.92 24.05 -6.95
CA LEU A 53 7.50 23.62 -8.23
C LEU A 53 6.96 24.42 -9.43
N HIS A 54 6.04 25.37 -9.23
CA HIS A 54 5.39 26.16 -10.27
C HIS A 54 4.71 25.31 -11.36
N ILE A 55 3.96 24.30 -10.95
CA ILE A 55 3.24 23.34 -11.81
C ILE A 55 1.76 23.29 -11.42
N SER A 56 0.91 22.68 -12.26
CA SER A 56 -0.48 22.43 -11.88
C SER A 56 -0.60 21.34 -10.81
N GLU A 57 -1.71 21.32 -10.06
CA GLU A 57 -1.99 20.26 -9.11
C GLU A 57 -2.13 18.89 -9.78
N ALA A 58 -2.56 18.85 -11.05
CA ALA A 58 -2.59 17.63 -11.85
C ALA A 58 -1.18 17.05 -12.05
N TYR A 59 -0.20 17.89 -12.37
CA TYR A 59 1.21 17.49 -12.47
C TYR A 59 1.78 17.11 -11.09
N ALA A 60 1.44 17.82 -10.03
CA ALA A 60 1.87 17.45 -8.67
C ALA A 60 1.34 16.06 -8.26
N GLY A 61 0.11 15.71 -8.62
CA GLY A 61 -0.47 14.38 -8.37
C GLY A 61 0.23 13.25 -9.11
N GLN A 62 0.90 13.51 -10.24
CA GLN A 62 1.70 12.50 -10.96
C GLN A 62 2.88 11.99 -10.11
N LEU A 63 3.32 12.72 -9.09
CA LEU A 63 4.36 12.27 -8.16
C LEU A 63 3.95 10.98 -7.41
N ILE A 64 2.66 10.79 -7.15
CA ILE A 64 2.10 9.56 -6.55
C ILE A 64 2.09 8.44 -7.61
N ALA A 65 1.58 8.75 -8.81
CA ALA A 65 1.49 7.79 -9.91
C ALA A 65 2.86 7.22 -10.30
N VAL A 66 3.85 8.09 -10.44
CA VAL A 66 5.21 7.71 -10.86
C VAL A 66 5.91 6.88 -9.77
N TYR A 67 5.69 7.16 -8.49
CA TYR A 67 6.18 6.33 -7.40
C TYR A 67 5.56 4.92 -7.45
N ALA A 68 4.24 4.82 -7.59
CA ALA A 68 3.56 3.53 -7.70
C ALA A 68 4.03 2.73 -8.92
N LEU A 69 4.25 3.39 -10.08
CA LEU A 69 4.85 2.78 -11.26
C LEU A 69 6.27 2.24 -10.99
N GLY A 70 7.10 3.01 -10.30
CA GLY A 70 8.43 2.57 -9.87
C GLY A 70 8.35 1.30 -9.02
N SER A 71 7.41 1.25 -8.06
CA SER A 71 7.18 0.09 -7.20
C SER A 71 6.78 -1.15 -8.01
N VAL A 72 5.86 -1.02 -8.98
CA VAL A 72 5.46 -2.11 -9.88
C VAL A 72 6.64 -2.66 -10.68
N LEU A 73 7.41 -1.77 -11.32
CA LEU A 73 8.52 -2.17 -12.18
C LEU A 73 9.68 -2.78 -11.41
N ALA A 74 9.82 -2.49 -10.12
CA ALA A 74 10.85 -3.06 -9.27
C ALA A 74 10.42 -4.38 -8.60
N ALA A 75 9.16 -4.50 -8.20
CA ALA A 75 8.69 -5.60 -7.35
C ALA A 75 8.93 -6.99 -7.94
N ILE A 76 8.79 -7.19 -9.23
CA ILE A 76 9.01 -8.48 -9.89
C ILE A 76 10.43 -8.60 -10.47
N PRO A 77 10.91 -7.67 -11.33
CA PRO A 77 12.22 -7.81 -11.96
C PRO A 77 13.39 -7.75 -10.96
N LEU A 78 13.42 -6.73 -10.09
CA LEU A 78 14.54 -6.55 -9.16
C LEU A 78 14.61 -7.67 -8.13
N ILE A 79 13.49 -8.12 -7.57
CA ILE A 79 13.47 -9.24 -6.64
C ILE A 79 13.90 -10.53 -7.32
N SER A 80 13.54 -10.73 -8.59
CA SER A 80 13.98 -11.89 -9.37
C SER A 80 15.47 -11.86 -9.66
N LEU A 81 16.02 -10.72 -10.06
CA LEU A 81 17.44 -10.51 -10.36
C LEU A 81 18.32 -10.62 -9.11
N THR A 82 17.80 -10.17 -7.96
CA THR A 82 18.53 -10.15 -6.69
C THR A 82 18.25 -11.38 -5.81
N ARG A 83 17.67 -12.45 -6.35
CA ARG A 83 17.31 -13.66 -5.58
C ARG A 83 18.48 -14.29 -4.85
N SER A 84 19.64 -14.34 -5.47
CA SER A 84 20.87 -14.92 -4.91
C SER A 84 21.57 -14.00 -3.90
N TRP A 85 21.17 -12.73 -3.84
CA TRP A 85 21.82 -11.76 -2.95
C TRP A 85 21.41 -11.98 -1.49
N ASN A 86 22.31 -11.65 -0.59
CA ASN A 86 22.02 -11.61 0.83
C ASN A 86 20.90 -10.61 1.11
N ARG A 87 19.98 -10.97 2.00
CA ARG A 87 18.73 -10.23 2.19
C ARG A 87 18.89 -8.92 2.93
N ARG A 88 19.78 -8.85 3.93
CA ARG A 88 20.03 -7.62 4.69
C ARG A 88 20.69 -6.52 3.84
N PRO A 89 21.78 -6.76 3.08
CA PRO A 89 22.32 -5.75 2.17
C PRO A 89 21.30 -5.24 1.17
N LEU A 90 20.47 -6.12 0.59
CA LEU A 90 19.42 -5.73 -0.35
C LEU A 90 18.34 -4.85 0.32
N LEU A 91 17.92 -5.18 1.55
CA LEU A 91 16.97 -4.36 2.31
C LEU A 91 17.57 -2.99 2.66
N LEU A 92 18.84 -2.98 3.10
CA LEU A 92 19.57 -1.74 3.41
C LEU A 92 19.74 -0.86 2.17
N SER A 93 20.04 -1.42 0.99
CA SER A 93 20.13 -0.63 -0.26
C SER A 93 18.80 -0.01 -0.64
N ALA A 94 17.68 -0.72 -0.43
CA ALA A 94 16.34 -0.18 -0.68
C ALA A 94 15.99 0.96 0.30
N ILE A 95 16.30 0.81 1.59
CA ILE A 95 16.08 1.88 2.58
C ILE A 95 17.00 3.08 2.33
N ALA A 96 18.25 2.85 1.93
CA ALA A 96 19.15 3.92 1.48
C ALA A 96 18.60 4.64 0.23
N GLY A 97 17.92 3.91 -0.67
CA GLY A 97 17.18 4.48 -1.78
C GLY A 97 16.08 5.42 -1.31
N LEU A 98 15.23 5.00 -0.35
CA LEU A 98 14.21 5.90 0.22
C LEU A 98 14.83 7.13 0.89
N LEU A 99 15.89 6.95 1.68
CA LEU A 99 16.64 8.04 2.31
C LEU A 99 17.10 9.06 1.28
N LEU A 100 17.84 8.60 0.26
CA LEU A 100 18.48 9.47 -0.73
C LEU A 100 17.43 10.18 -1.61
N PHE A 101 16.45 9.44 -2.13
CA PHE A 101 15.50 9.99 -3.08
C PHE A 101 14.39 10.82 -2.43
N ASN A 102 14.08 10.64 -1.14
CA ASN A 102 13.30 11.60 -0.37
C ASN A 102 14.10 12.89 -0.13
N ALA A 103 15.40 12.81 0.17
CA ALA A 103 16.27 13.98 0.29
C ALA A 103 16.39 14.76 -1.04
N ILE A 104 16.56 14.05 -2.17
CA ILE A 104 16.57 14.67 -3.50
C ILE A 104 15.21 15.35 -3.79
N THR A 105 14.10 14.71 -3.45
CA THR A 105 12.75 15.31 -3.58
C THR A 105 12.65 16.59 -2.76
N ALA A 106 13.16 16.62 -1.54
CA ALA A 106 13.16 17.81 -0.66
C ALA A 106 14.02 18.95 -1.20
N LEU A 107 15.16 18.62 -1.85
CA LEU A 107 16.11 19.61 -2.40
C LEU A 107 15.73 20.12 -3.78
N SER A 108 14.92 19.36 -4.53
CA SER A 108 14.65 19.67 -5.93
C SER A 108 13.77 20.89 -6.09
N ASN A 109 14.16 21.75 -7.06
CA ASN A 109 13.33 22.83 -7.60
C ASN A 109 12.87 22.53 -9.04
N ASP A 110 13.26 21.37 -9.59
CA ASP A 110 12.90 20.93 -10.93
C ASP A 110 11.91 19.78 -10.87
N TYR A 111 10.82 19.89 -11.64
CA TYR A 111 9.77 18.88 -11.67
C TYR A 111 10.25 17.54 -12.21
N THR A 112 11.07 17.55 -13.26
CA THR A 112 11.58 16.32 -13.90
C THR A 112 12.50 15.56 -12.94
N LEU A 113 13.41 16.27 -12.26
CA LEU A 113 14.27 15.68 -11.24
C LEU A 113 13.44 15.10 -10.09
N THR A 114 12.38 15.81 -9.66
CA THR A 114 11.46 15.33 -8.64
C THR A 114 10.74 14.07 -9.08
N LEU A 115 10.24 13.99 -10.33
CA LEU A 115 9.62 12.78 -10.89
C LEU A 115 10.60 11.60 -10.90
N ILE A 116 11.83 11.80 -11.36
CA ILE A 116 12.86 10.75 -11.37
C ILE A 116 13.16 10.26 -9.94
N ALA A 117 13.30 11.19 -9.00
CA ALA A 117 13.52 10.85 -7.59
C ALA A 117 12.34 10.03 -7.02
N ARG A 118 11.11 10.42 -7.31
CA ARG A 118 9.90 9.70 -6.90
C ARG A 118 9.81 8.30 -7.52
N PHE A 119 10.15 8.16 -8.80
CA PHE A 119 10.19 6.87 -9.48
C PHE A 119 11.18 5.90 -8.83
N ILE A 120 12.41 6.37 -8.54
CA ILE A 120 13.44 5.52 -7.92
C ILE A 120 13.10 5.23 -6.46
N ALA A 121 12.52 6.18 -5.71
CA ALA A 121 11.99 5.93 -4.38
C ALA A 121 10.90 4.85 -4.40
N GLY A 122 10.03 4.87 -5.42
CA GLY A 122 9.04 3.82 -5.67
C GLY A 122 9.67 2.46 -5.93
N MET A 123 10.73 2.40 -6.75
CA MET A 123 11.49 1.15 -6.97
C MET A 123 12.05 0.59 -5.65
N ALA A 124 12.61 1.45 -4.81
CA ALA A 124 13.10 1.07 -3.49
C ALA A 124 11.98 0.50 -2.59
N ALA A 125 10.81 1.14 -2.59
CA ALA A 125 9.64 0.65 -1.87
C ALA A 125 9.17 -0.72 -2.37
N GLY A 126 9.13 -0.92 -3.69
CA GLY A 126 8.79 -2.21 -4.29
C GLY A 126 9.70 -3.35 -3.83
N VAL A 127 11.01 -3.08 -3.67
CA VAL A 127 11.97 -4.04 -3.11
C VAL A 127 11.67 -4.31 -1.63
N ILE A 128 11.38 -3.29 -0.82
CA ILE A 128 11.05 -3.45 0.61
C ILE A 128 9.81 -4.34 0.76
N TRP A 129 8.72 -4.05 0.03
CA TRP A 129 7.49 -4.85 0.06
C TRP A 129 7.72 -6.30 -0.37
N GLY A 130 8.51 -6.50 -1.41
CA GLY A 130 8.84 -7.84 -1.90
C GLY A 130 9.69 -8.67 -0.93
N LEU A 131 10.47 -8.02 -0.06
CA LEU A 131 11.30 -8.69 0.94
C LEU A 131 10.56 -8.93 2.25
N LEU A 132 9.62 -8.06 2.63
CA LEU A 132 9.04 -7.97 3.97
C LEU A 132 8.49 -9.31 4.47
N ALA A 133 7.55 -9.91 3.74
CA ALA A 133 6.91 -11.15 4.18
C ALA A 133 7.89 -12.32 4.30
N GLY A 134 8.77 -12.49 3.31
CA GLY A 134 9.79 -13.54 3.32
C GLY A 134 10.81 -13.37 4.45
N TYR A 135 11.15 -12.13 4.78
CA TYR A 135 12.08 -11.81 5.86
C TYR A 135 11.47 -12.12 7.23
N VAL A 136 10.25 -11.63 7.47
CA VAL A 136 9.51 -11.81 8.73
C VAL A 136 9.30 -13.30 9.03
N ARG A 137 8.90 -14.09 8.01
CA ARG A 137 8.70 -15.54 8.17
C ARG A 137 9.98 -16.27 8.58
N ARG A 138 11.16 -15.83 8.14
CA ARG A 138 12.46 -16.45 8.49
C ARG A 138 12.95 -16.11 9.90
N MET A 139 12.41 -15.07 10.51
CA MET A 139 12.82 -14.64 11.86
C MET A 139 12.09 -15.37 12.98
N VAL A 140 11.02 -16.10 12.67
CA VAL A 140 10.16 -16.74 13.66
C VAL A 140 9.82 -18.18 13.28
N SER A 141 9.46 -19.01 14.27
CA SER A 141 8.96 -20.36 14.03
C SER A 141 7.62 -20.34 13.30
N ALA A 142 7.26 -21.45 12.65
CA ALA A 142 6.04 -21.57 11.84
C ALA A 142 4.77 -21.19 12.60
N SER A 143 4.68 -21.52 13.89
CA SER A 143 3.54 -21.21 14.78
C SER A 143 3.33 -19.71 15.04
N TYR A 144 4.37 -18.88 14.87
CA TYR A 144 4.30 -17.43 15.10
C TYR A 144 4.27 -16.58 13.84
N GLN A 145 4.38 -17.20 12.64
CA GLN A 145 4.48 -16.45 11.37
C GLN A 145 3.29 -15.53 11.11
N GLY A 146 2.07 -15.97 11.41
CA GLY A 146 0.87 -15.15 11.26
C GLY A 146 0.91 -13.88 12.14
N ARG A 147 1.26 -14.05 13.43
CA ARG A 147 1.38 -12.92 14.37
C ARG A 147 2.51 -11.97 13.98
N ALA A 148 3.64 -12.51 13.55
CA ALA A 148 4.78 -11.72 13.13
C ALA A 148 4.47 -10.88 11.88
N LEU A 149 3.78 -11.45 10.90
CA LEU A 149 3.30 -10.74 9.71
C LEU A 149 2.27 -9.67 10.05
N ALA A 150 1.36 -9.94 11.00
CA ALA A 150 0.41 -8.95 11.47
C ALA A 150 1.10 -7.74 12.11
N ILE A 151 2.11 -7.97 12.98
CA ILE A 151 2.90 -6.88 13.60
C ILE A 151 3.64 -6.08 12.51
N ALA A 152 4.33 -6.75 11.58
CA ALA A 152 5.06 -6.07 10.51
C ALA A 152 4.14 -5.29 9.56
N GLY A 153 2.94 -5.80 9.31
CA GLY A 153 1.97 -5.21 8.39
C GLY A 153 1.20 -4.00 8.94
N VAL A 154 1.17 -3.80 10.28
CA VAL A 154 0.37 -2.71 10.88
C VAL A 154 0.89 -1.31 10.53
N GLY A 155 2.11 -1.21 10.02
CA GLY A 155 2.70 0.07 9.59
C GLY A 155 1.90 0.76 8.48
N GLN A 156 1.33 0.01 7.54
CA GLN A 156 0.51 0.55 6.45
C GLN A 156 -0.78 1.24 6.95
N PRO A 157 -1.66 0.60 7.74
CA PRO A 157 -2.84 1.29 8.26
C PRO A 157 -2.50 2.46 9.18
N ILE A 158 -1.42 2.39 9.96
CA ILE A 158 -0.97 3.54 10.78
C ILE A 158 -0.53 4.70 9.88
N ALA A 159 0.17 4.44 8.77
CA ALA A 159 0.57 5.48 7.83
C ALA A 159 -0.65 6.19 7.24
N LEU A 160 -1.62 5.44 6.75
CA LEU A 160 -2.82 6.01 6.11
C LEU A 160 -3.75 6.72 7.09
N SER A 161 -3.87 6.22 8.34
CA SER A 161 -4.82 6.76 9.31
C SER A 161 -4.28 7.95 10.11
N ILE A 162 -3.02 7.92 10.48
CA ILE A 162 -2.38 8.95 11.32
C ILE A 162 -1.26 9.64 10.58
N GLY A 163 -0.44 8.89 9.84
CA GLY A 163 0.76 9.40 9.20
C GLY A 163 0.47 10.49 8.17
N VAL A 164 -0.44 10.23 7.23
CA VAL A 164 -0.74 11.18 6.14
C VAL A 164 -1.38 12.47 6.68
N PRO A 165 -2.41 12.43 7.56
CA PRO A 165 -2.92 13.64 8.20
C PRO A 165 -1.86 14.41 8.98
N LEU A 166 -1.03 13.71 9.76
CA LEU A 166 0.07 14.32 10.50
C LEU A 166 1.09 14.98 9.56
N GLY A 167 1.43 14.32 8.47
CA GLY A 167 2.35 14.87 7.47
C GLY A 167 1.77 16.08 6.75
N ALA A 168 0.48 16.08 6.41
CA ALA A 168 -0.20 17.25 5.86
C ALA A 168 -0.15 18.43 6.84
N TRP A 169 -0.41 18.18 8.13
CA TRP A 169 -0.28 19.20 9.18
C TRP A 169 1.17 19.67 9.36
N LEU A 170 2.15 18.77 9.39
CA LEU A 170 3.56 19.14 9.45
C LEU A 170 3.98 19.98 8.24
N GLY A 171 3.37 19.77 7.08
CA GLY A 171 3.56 20.58 5.89
C GLY A 171 3.15 22.04 6.07
N THR A 172 2.19 22.34 6.95
CA THR A 172 1.82 23.73 7.28
C THR A 172 2.87 24.43 8.15
N LEU A 173 3.67 23.65 8.90
CA LEU A 173 4.71 24.16 9.80
C LEU A 173 6.10 24.24 9.14
N PHE A 174 6.47 23.21 8.36
CA PHE A 174 7.82 23.01 7.82
C PHE A 174 7.87 23.05 6.29
N GLU A 175 6.78 23.43 5.64
CA GLU A 175 6.57 23.33 4.21
C GLU A 175 6.67 21.86 3.70
N TRP A 176 6.27 21.60 2.47
CA TRP A 176 6.30 20.25 1.90
C TRP A 176 7.72 19.65 1.85
N ARG A 177 8.74 20.48 1.65
CA ARG A 177 10.15 20.06 1.64
C ARG A 177 10.59 19.54 2.99
N GLY A 178 10.20 20.21 4.07
CA GLY A 178 10.49 19.78 5.43
C GLY A 178 9.92 18.41 5.76
N VAL A 179 8.72 18.09 5.25
CA VAL A 179 8.13 16.76 5.43
C VAL A 179 8.96 15.68 4.74
N PHE A 180 9.46 15.90 3.52
CA PHE A 180 10.36 14.96 2.86
C PHE A 180 11.71 14.81 3.56
N TRP A 181 12.23 15.87 4.20
CA TRP A 181 13.40 15.79 5.08
C TRP A 181 13.13 14.92 6.31
N ILE A 182 11.96 15.04 6.93
CA ILE A 182 11.54 14.16 8.03
C ILE A 182 11.49 12.70 7.56
N MET A 183 10.94 12.42 6.38
CA MET A 183 10.94 11.06 5.80
C MET A 183 12.36 10.54 5.59
N SER A 184 13.28 11.37 5.10
CA SER A 184 14.68 11.00 4.95
C SER A 184 15.34 10.69 6.30
N LEU A 185 15.09 11.50 7.33
CA LEU A 185 15.61 11.26 8.68
C LEU A 185 15.07 9.94 9.27
N LEU A 186 13.78 9.67 9.11
CA LEU A 186 13.19 8.40 9.53
C LEU A 186 13.79 7.21 8.78
N ALA A 187 14.06 7.36 7.49
CA ALA A 187 14.76 6.34 6.69
C ALA A 187 16.18 6.10 7.20
N LEU A 188 16.90 7.14 7.59
CA LEU A 188 18.25 7.03 8.20
C LEU A 188 18.21 6.28 9.53
N ILE A 189 17.26 6.64 10.41
CA ILE A 189 17.08 5.95 11.70
C ILE A 189 16.75 4.47 11.45
N LEU A 190 15.85 4.17 10.51
CA LEU A 190 15.49 2.80 10.14
C LEU A 190 16.68 2.04 9.55
N PHE A 191 17.50 2.67 8.71
CA PHE A 191 18.71 2.09 8.14
C PHE A 191 19.68 1.64 9.24
N VAL A 192 19.94 2.53 10.20
CA VAL A 192 20.82 2.23 11.35
C VAL A 192 20.22 1.10 12.19
N TRP A 193 18.92 1.16 12.47
CA TRP A 193 18.22 0.12 13.23
C TRP A 193 18.35 -1.27 12.58
N ILE A 194 18.06 -1.37 11.29
CA ILE A 194 18.15 -2.64 10.54
C ILE A 194 19.60 -3.12 10.47
N ARG A 195 20.56 -2.22 10.26
CA ARG A 195 21.99 -2.56 10.16
C ARG A 195 22.51 -3.31 11.40
N PHE A 196 22.02 -2.91 12.58
CA PHE A 196 22.49 -3.44 13.86
C PHE A 196 21.57 -4.51 14.46
N SER A 197 20.27 -4.52 14.17
CA SER A 197 19.33 -5.39 14.86
C SER A 197 18.82 -6.57 14.01
N ILE A 198 18.85 -6.48 12.68
CA ILE A 198 18.24 -7.49 11.82
C ILE A 198 19.31 -8.49 11.33
N PRO A 199 19.07 -9.81 11.50
CA PRO A 199 19.98 -10.83 11.01
C PRO A 199 20.05 -10.84 9.48
N ASP A 200 21.18 -11.27 8.91
CA ASP A 200 21.27 -11.51 7.48
C ASP A 200 20.77 -12.91 7.12
N PHE A 201 20.13 -13.02 5.98
CA PHE A 201 19.72 -14.29 5.41
C PHE A 201 20.27 -14.45 4.00
N VAL A 202 20.81 -15.63 3.71
CA VAL A 202 21.27 -15.99 2.37
C VAL A 202 20.11 -15.96 1.37
N GLY A 203 20.40 -15.55 0.15
CA GLY A 203 19.44 -15.59 -0.96
C GLY A 203 18.90 -16.99 -1.22
N GLN A 204 17.81 -17.07 -1.97
CA GLN A 204 17.19 -18.36 -2.34
C GLN A 204 17.68 -18.80 -3.70
N SER A 205 17.98 -20.09 -3.84
CA SER A 205 18.14 -20.76 -5.15
C SER A 205 16.80 -20.73 -5.91
N ALA A 206 16.86 -20.78 -7.24
CA ALA A 206 15.67 -20.77 -8.10
C ALA A 206 14.80 -22.00 -7.83
N GLN A 207 13.73 -21.88 -7.05
CA GLN A 207 12.67 -22.89 -7.02
C GLN A 207 11.80 -22.79 -8.27
N LYS A 208 11.42 -23.93 -8.83
CA LYS A 208 10.42 -24.02 -9.92
C LYS A 208 9.07 -23.53 -9.36
N ARG A 209 8.69 -22.29 -9.66
CA ARG A 209 7.33 -21.79 -9.44
C ARG A 209 6.51 -22.01 -10.71
N LEU A 210 5.20 -22.16 -10.57
CA LEU A 210 4.32 -22.15 -11.73
C LEU A 210 4.49 -20.81 -12.49
N PRO A 211 4.43 -20.85 -13.83
CA PRO A 211 4.44 -19.62 -14.62
C PRO A 211 3.30 -18.71 -14.18
N ILE A 212 3.59 -17.43 -13.99
CA ILE A 212 2.61 -16.38 -13.59
C ILE A 212 1.33 -16.46 -14.44
N LEU A 213 1.49 -16.70 -15.74
CA LEU A 213 0.37 -16.84 -16.67
C LEU A 213 -0.58 -17.98 -16.30
N LYS A 214 -0.07 -19.12 -15.82
CA LYS A 214 -0.92 -20.25 -15.41
C LYS A 214 -1.78 -19.89 -14.19
N VAL A 215 -1.21 -19.18 -13.22
CA VAL A 215 -1.96 -18.72 -12.04
C VAL A 215 -3.00 -17.67 -12.45
N LEU A 216 -2.64 -16.74 -13.34
CA LEU A 216 -3.58 -15.72 -13.84
C LEU A 216 -4.80 -16.34 -14.56
N LEU A 217 -4.60 -17.48 -15.22
CA LEU A 217 -5.66 -18.18 -15.94
C LEU A 217 -6.52 -19.10 -15.04
N MET A 218 -6.17 -19.25 -13.77
CA MET A 218 -6.99 -20.02 -12.83
C MET A 218 -8.38 -19.36 -12.68
N PRO A 219 -9.45 -20.18 -12.56
CA PRO A 219 -10.81 -19.68 -12.38
C PRO A 219 -10.91 -18.75 -11.16
N GLY A 220 -11.48 -17.58 -11.34
CA GLY A 220 -11.69 -16.58 -10.27
C GLY A 220 -10.54 -15.59 -10.04
N ILE A 221 -9.28 -15.94 -10.31
CA ILE A 221 -8.14 -15.04 -10.10
C ILE A 221 -8.30 -13.72 -10.85
N ARG A 222 -8.65 -13.77 -12.13
CA ARG A 222 -8.87 -12.55 -12.94
C ARG A 222 -10.00 -11.68 -12.39
N ALA A 223 -11.09 -12.30 -11.90
CA ALA A 223 -12.21 -11.55 -11.32
C ALA A 223 -11.80 -10.82 -10.04
N VAL A 224 -11.05 -11.49 -9.14
CA VAL A 224 -10.55 -10.86 -7.93
C VAL A 224 -9.57 -9.73 -8.26
N LEU A 225 -8.62 -9.96 -9.17
CA LEU A 225 -7.66 -8.93 -9.58
C LEU A 225 -8.33 -7.74 -10.29
N ALA A 226 -9.40 -7.97 -11.05
CA ALA A 226 -10.19 -6.89 -11.64
C ALA A 226 -10.88 -6.04 -10.57
N VAL A 227 -11.43 -6.66 -9.51
CA VAL A 227 -12.01 -5.92 -8.37
C VAL A 227 -10.93 -5.16 -7.61
N VAL A 228 -9.74 -5.75 -7.40
CA VAL A 228 -8.58 -5.03 -6.84
C VAL A 228 -8.30 -3.78 -7.66
N PHE A 229 -8.13 -3.93 -8.96
CA PHE A 229 -7.82 -2.81 -9.85
C PHE A 229 -8.88 -1.71 -9.78
N LEU A 230 -10.14 -2.06 -9.96
CA LEU A 230 -11.25 -1.10 -10.03
C LEU A 230 -11.49 -0.36 -8.71
N TRP A 231 -11.45 -1.07 -7.58
CA TRP A 231 -11.72 -0.43 -6.29
C TRP A 231 -10.57 0.46 -5.84
N ILE A 232 -9.34 -0.01 -6.00
CA ILE A 232 -8.15 0.79 -5.67
C ILE A 232 -8.02 1.99 -6.62
N LEU A 233 -8.31 1.81 -7.91
CA LEU A 233 -8.35 2.90 -8.90
C LEU A 233 -9.35 3.97 -8.49
N ALA A 234 -10.60 3.57 -8.18
CA ALA A 234 -11.64 4.49 -7.74
C ALA A 234 -11.22 5.30 -6.51
N HIS A 235 -10.68 4.61 -5.49
CA HIS A 235 -10.15 5.27 -4.31
C HIS A 235 -9.04 6.26 -4.64
N SER A 236 -8.07 5.84 -5.46
CA SER A 236 -6.85 6.61 -5.72
C SER A 236 -7.13 7.90 -6.50
N ILE A 237 -8.16 7.95 -7.35
CA ILE A 237 -8.58 9.17 -8.05
C ILE A 237 -8.90 10.29 -7.04
N LEU A 238 -9.77 10.02 -6.06
CA LEU A 238 -10.14 11.03 -5.08
C LEU A 238 -9.03 11.27 -4.05
N TYR A 239 -8.39 10.19 -3.57
CA TYR A 239 -7.37 10.29 -2.53
C TYR A 239 -6.17 11.13 -2.97
N ALA A 240 -5.70 10.94 -4.21
CA ALA A 240 -4.58 11.71 -4.76
C ALA A 240 -4.91 13.20 -4.94
N TYR A 241 -6.16 13.51 -5.25
CA TYR A 241 -6.63 14.86 -5.57
C TYR A 241 -7.71 15.35 -4.61
N ILE A 242 -7.63 14.94 -3.34
CA ILE A 242 -8.59 15.33 -2.32
C ILE A 242 -8.60 16.85 -2.10
N SER A 243 -7.44 17.50 -2.20
CA SER A 243 -7.29 18.95 -2.02
C SER A 243 -8.05 19.74 -3.10
N PRO A 244 -7.81 19.54 -4.41
CA PRO A 244 -8.59 20.23 -5.44
C PRO A 244 -10.08 19.86 -5.41
N PHE A 245 -10.45 18.65 -4.98
CA PHE A 245 -11.85 18.30 -4.79
C PHE A 245 -12.50 19.15 -3.70
N LEU A 246 -11.89 19.26 -2.53
CA LEU A 246 -12.41 20.09 -1.44
C LEU A 246 -12.46 21.57 -1.82
N ALA A 247 -11.44 22.09 -2.53
CA ALA A 247 -11.44 23.45 -3.03
C ALA A 247 -12.60 23.74 -4.00
N SER A 248 -12.99 22.73 -4.81
CA SER A 248 -14.11 22.88 -5.77
C SER A 248 -15.48 22.84 -5.11
N THR A 249 -15.59 22.42 -3.86
CA THR A 249 -16.87 22.20 -3.15
C THR A 249 -17.17 23.29 -2.12
N GLU A 250 -16.36 24.34 -2.04
CA GLU A 250 -16.51 25.45 -1.07
C GLU A 250 -16.55 24.96 0.40
N GLN A 251 -15.86 23.88 0.70
CA GLN A 251 -15.85 23.27 2.03
C GLN A 251 -15.02 24.09 3.03
N THR A 252 -15.49 24.12 4.28
CA THR A 252 -14.80 24.78 5.41
C THR A 252 -13.71 23.92 6.04
N TYR A 253 -13.64 22.64 5.68
CA TYR A 253 -12.68 21.71 6.29
C TYR A 253 -11.34 21.68 5.55
N ASN A 254 -10.27 21.67 6.34
CA ASN A 254 -8.93 21.49 5.83
C ASN A 254 -8.69 20.05 5.37
N VAL A 255 -7.77 19.85 4.43
CA VAL A 255 -7.39 18.55 3.86
C VAL A 255 -6.96 17.56 4.95
N GLU A 256 -6.15 18.01 5.91
CA GLU A 256 -5.67 17.21 7.04
C GLU A 256 -6.81 16.68 7.90
N THR A 257 -7.86 17.48 8.14
CA THR A 257 -9.04 17.06 8.90
C THR A 257 -9.81 15.97 8.17
N ILE A 258 -10.02 16.11 6.86
CA ILE A 258 -10.71 15.12 6.03
C ILE A 258 -9.91 13.82 5.96
N LEU A 259 -8.60 13.90 5.77
CA LEU A 259 -7.72 12.73 5.77
C LEU A 259 -7.66 12.03 7.14
N PHE A 260 -7.72 12.80 8.23
CA PHE A 260 -7.77 12.26 9.59
C PHE A 260 -9.09 11.50 9.84
N ILE A 261 -10.23 12.07 9.44
CA ILE A 261 -11.55 11.41 9.54
C ILE A 261 -11.56 10.13 8.70
N PHE A 262 -11.06 10.19 7.47
CA PHE A 262 -10.90 9.03 6.61
C PHE A 262 -10.04 7.95 7.28
N GLY A 263 -8.91 8.34 7.85
CA GLY A 263 -7.97 7.44 8.51
C GLY A 263 -8.58 6.72 9.71
N ILE A 264 -9.24 7.44 10.63
CA ILE A 264 -9.94 6.83 11.78
C ILE A 264 -11.05 5.91 11.30
N SER A 265 -11.83 6.36 10.32
CA SER A 265 -12.91 5.54 9.74
C SER A 265 -12.36 4.26 9.11
N SER A 266 -11.18 4.32 8.49
CA SER A 266 -10.50 3.15 7.91
C SER A 266 -10.09 2.14 9.00
N ILE A 267 -9.62 2.59 10.16
CA ILE A 267 -9.33 1.69 11.30
C ILE A 267 -10.60 0.95 11.73
N VAL A 268 -11.72 1.67 11.86
CA VAL A 268 -13.01 1.06 12.17
C VAL A 268 -13.39 0.01 11.12
N GLY A 269 -13.19 0.33 9.84
CA GLY A 269 -13.43 -0.59 8.72
C GLY A 269 -12.57 -1.86 8.78
N ILE A 270 -11.28 -1.73 9.12
CA ILE A 270 -10.37 -2.88 9.33
C ILE A 270 -10.88 -3.78 10.45
N LEU A 271 -11.28 -3.20 11.58
CA LEU A 271 -11.79 -3.95 12.73
C LEU A 271 -13.10 -4.69 12.39
N ILE A 272 -14.06 -4.01 11.76
CA ILE A 272 -15.31 -4.62 11.31
C ILE A 272 -15.02 -5.77 10.34
N THR A 273 -14.16 -5.54 9.36
CA THR A 273 -13.76 -6.56 8.38
C THR A 273 -13.16 -7.78 9.08
N GLY A 274 -12.20 -7.55 10.01
CA GLY A 274 -11.56 -8.62 10.77
C GLY A 274 -12.51 -9.49 11.58
N MET A 275 -13.60 -8.91 12.11
CA MET A 275 -14.60 -9.66 12.89
C MET A 275 -15.46 -10.59 12.03
N PHE A 276 -15.69 -10.26 10.78
CA PHE A 276 -16.71 -10.95 9.97
C PHE A 276 -16.16 -11.67 8.73
N ILE A 277 -14.88 -11.43 8.35
CA ILE A 277 -14.30 -11.92 7.10
C ILE A 277 -14.36 -13.43 6.95
N ASP A 278 -14.08 -14.18 8.01
CA ASP A 278 -14.02 -15.65 7.98
C ASP A 278 -15.39 -16.30 7.71
N ARG A 279 -16.47 -15.61 8.07
CA ARG A 279 -17.82 -16.15 7.95
C ARG A 279 -18.58 -15.64 6.74
N SER A 280 -18.18 -14.50 6.18
CA SER A 280 -19.03 -13.80 5.22
C SER A 280 -18.24 -12.94 4.21
N LEU A 281 -17.05 -13.39 3.79
CA LEU A 281 -16.15 -12.66 2.88
C LEU A 281 -16.90 -11.98 1.72
N ARG A 282 -17.69 -12.76 0.96
CA ARG A 282 -18.42 -12.24 -0.20
C ARG A 282 -19.47 -11.19 0.17
N LYS A 283 -20.24 -11.45 1.23
CA LYS A 283 -21.32 -10.52 1.66
C LYS A 283 -20.72 -9.19 2.12
N ILE A 284 -19.63 -9.23 2.87
CA ILE A 284 -18.94 -8.01 3.33
C ILE A 284 -18.34 -7.26 2.15
N THR A 285 -17.72 -7.95 1.20
CA THR A 285 -17.18 -7.31 -0.01
C THR A 285 -18.28 -6.61 -0.83
N LEU A 286 -19.42 -7.28 -1.04
CA LEU A 286 -20.58 -6.69 -1.72
C LEU A 286 -21.13 -5.49 -0.94
N LEU A 287 -21.30 -5.61 0.36
CA LEU A 287 -21.82 -4.53 1.21
C LEU A 287 -20.86 -3.33 1.22
N SER A 288 -19.57 -3.57 1.36
CA SER A 288 -18.55 -2.51 1.32
C SER A 288 -18.55 -1.77 -0.02
N LEU A 289 -18.56 -2.49 -1.14
CA LEU A 289 -18.63 -1.87 -2.47
C LEU A 289 -19.95 -1.11 -2.69
N PHE A 290 -21.08 -1.63 -2.20
CA PHE A 290 -22.37 -0.97 -2.29
C PHE A 290 -22.40 0.33 -1.48
N ILE A 291 -21.91 0.31 -0.22
CA ILE A 291 -21.83 1.51 0.62
C ILE A 291 -20.81 2.50 0.02
N PHE A 292 -19.69 2.02 -0.53
CA PHE A 292 -18.73 2.86 -1.23
C PHE A 292 -19.36 3.56 -2.45
N ALA A 293 -20.17 2.84 -3.23
CA ALA A 293 -20.91 3.43 -4.35
C ALA A 293 -21.92 4.49 -3.88
N ILE A 294 -22.62 4.26 -2.76
CA ILE A 294 -23.50 5.28 -2.15
C ILE A 294 -22.69 6.51 -1.73
N ALA A 295 -21.55 6.32 -1.05
CA ALA A 295 -20.70 7.42 -0.61
C ALA A 295 -20.21 8.28 -1.79
N THR A 296 -19.82 7.64 -2.89
CA THR A 296 -19.41 8.36 -4.12
C THR A 296 -20.56 9.08 -4.79
N ALA A 297 -21.76 8.48 -4.86
CA ALA A 297 -22.96 9.13 -5.39
C ALA A 297 -23.36 10.36 -4.57
N LEU A 298 -23.31 10.26 -3.23
CA LEU A 298 -23.60 11.38 -2.34
C LEU A 298 -22.60 12.53 -2.53
N LEU A 299 -21.30 12.22 -2.67
CA LEU A 299 -20.27 13.22 -2.99
C LEU A 299 -20.54 13.89 -4.34
N GLY A 300 -21.02 13.17 -5.35
CA GLY A 300 -21.30 13.73 -6.66
C GLY A 300 -22.54 14.64 -6.68
N ILE A 301 -23.57 14.31 -5.88
CA ILE A 301 -24.85 15.03 -5.91
C ILE A 301 -24.86 16.20 -4.91
N TYR A 302 -24.27 16.03 -3.73
CA TYR A 302 -24.44 16.95 -2.60
C TYR A 302 -23.09 17.44 -2.04
N SER A 303 -22.09 17.62 -2.89
CA SER A 303 -20.72 18.06 -2.49
C SER A 303 -20.69 19.44 -1.82
N SER A 304 -21.70 20.28 -2.00
CA SER A 304 -21.84 21.57 -1.32
C SER A 304 -22.26 21.47 0.15
N SER A 305 -22.75 20.30 0.61
CA SER A 305 -23.15 20.10 2.01
C SER A 305 -22.02 19.52 2.85
N ASN A 306 -21.54 20.29 3.83
CA ASN A 306 -20.52 19.83 4.77
C ASN A 306 -20.88 18.50 5.45
N PHE A 307 -22.13 18.34 5.86
CA PHE A 307 -22.61 17.12 6.51
C PHE A 307 -22.53 15.91 5.57
N VAL A 308 -22.91 16.08 4.29
CA VAL A 308 -22.87 15.00 3.30
C VAL A 308 -21.43 14.63 2.98
N VAL A 309 -20.53 15.62 2.82
CA VAL A 309 -19.11 15.35 2.57
C VAL A 309 -18.49 14.57 3.73
N LEU A 310 -18.70 14.99 4.98
CA LEU A 310 -18.18 14.27 6.15
C LEU A 310 -18.74 12.85 6.25
N THR A 311 -20.06 12.68 6.08
CA THR A 311 -20.68 11.36 6.12
C THR A 311 -20.12 10.45 5.03
N SER A 312 -19.95 10.97 3.82
CA SER A 312 -19.40 10.23 2.70
C SER A 312 -17.94 9.85 2.92
N VAL A 313 -17.14 10.73 3.52
CA VAL A 313 -15.74 10.43 3.89
C VAL A 313 -15.67 9.32 4.95
N VAL A 314 -16.56 9.34 5.95
CA VAL A 314 -16.66 8.27 6.94
C VAL A 314 -17.03 6.94 6.29
N LEU A 315 -18.05 6.93 5.43
CA LEU A 315 -18.47 5.72 4.70
C LEU A 315 -17.36 5.22 3.77
N TRP A 316 -16.68 6.11 3.07
CA TRP A 316 -15.53 5.80 2.24
C TRP A 316 -14.41 5.18 3.08
N GLY A 317 -14.03 5.78 4.22
CA GLY A 317 -13.00 5.27 5.11
C GLY A 317 -13.35 3.88 5.64
N VAL A 318 -14.55 3.69 6.21
CA VAL A 318 -15.00 2.40 6.75
C VAL A 318 -14.97 1.29 5.68
N THR A 319 -15.44 1.58 4.47
CA THR A 319 -15.51 0.57 3.42
C THR A 319 -14.14 0.27 2.82
N PHE A 320 -13.32 1.28 2.62
CA PHE A 320 -11.98 1.11 2.02
C PHE A 320 -10.96 0.55 2.99
N GLY A 321 -11.05 0.85 4.29
CA GLY A 321 -10.10 0.34 5.29
C GLY A 321 -10.03 -1.19 5.31
N GLY A 322 -11.16 -1.87 5.13
CA GLY A 322 -11.21 -3.33 5.04
C GLY A 322 -10.88 -3.91 3.67
N ALA A 323 -10.87 -3.09 2.61
CA ALA A 323 -10.74 -3.55 1.23
C ALA A 323 -9.47 -4.38 0.96
N PRO A 324 -8.26 -3.95 1.37
CA PRO A 324 -7.06 -4.77 1.16
C PRO A 324 -7.17 -6.16 1.78
N THR A 325 -7.70 -6.26 2.99
CA THR A 325 -7.87 -7.54 3.70
C THR A 325 -8.88 -8.45 3.00
N LEU A 326 -10.01 -7.90 2.57
CA LEU A 326 -11.03 -8.64 1.83
C LEU A 326 -10.48 -9.20 0.51
N LEU A 327 -9.76 -8.38 -0.24
CA LEU A 327 -9.23 -8.73 -1.55
C LEU A 327 -8.07 -9.71 -1.46
N GLN A 328 -7.17 -9.55 -0.47
CA GLN A 328 -6.10 -10.50 -0.19
C GLN A 328 -6.65 -11.86 0.21
N THR A 329 -7.66 -11.90 1.07
CA THR A 329 -8.31 -13.15 1.51
C THR A 329 -9.04 -13.83 0.35
N ALA A 330 -9.80 -13.08 -0.44
CA ALA A 330 -10.46 -13.61 -1.63
C ALA A 330 -9.46 -14.23 -2.61
N LEU A 331 -8.34 -13.56 -2.85
CA LEU A 331 -7.32 -14.05 -3.76
C LEU A 331 -6.60 -15.29 -3.21
N ALA A 332 -6.24 -15.29 -1.93
CA ALA A 332 -5.60 -16.44 -1.29
C ALA A 332 -6.50 -17.67 -1.31
N ASN A 333 -7.79 -17.53 -0.99
CA ASN A 333 -8.78 -18.60 -1.04
C ASN A 333 -8.96 -19.15 -2.47
N THR A 334 -8.92 -18.27 -3.46
CA THR A 334 -9.07 -18.66 -4.88
C THR A 334 -7.83 -19.36 -5.44
N ALA A 335 -6.65 -18.91 -5.04
CA ALA A 335 -5.37 -19.44 -5.52
C ALA A 335 -4.93 -20.73 -4.81
N GLY A 336 -5.43 -21.03 -3.60
CA GLY A 336 -5.07 -22.21 -2.83
C GLY A 336 -3.55 -22.37 -2.65
N HIS A 337 -2.99 -23.44 -3.20
CA HIS A 337 -1.54 -23.70 -3.10
C HIS A 337 -0.66 -22.67 -3.81
N GLU A 338 -1.20 -21.90 -4.75
CA GLU A 338 -0.50 -20.85 -5.50
C GLU A 338 -0.67 -19.45 -4.90
N ALA A 339 -1.13 -19.35 -3.64
CA ALA A 339 -1.41 -18.11 -2.97
C ALA A 339 -0.22 -17.12 -2.96
N ASP A 340 1.02 -17.61 -2.84
CA ASP A 340 2.21 -16.74 -2.87
C ASP A 340 2.40 -16.04 -4.23
N VAL A 341 2.16 -16.75 -5.33
CA VAL A 341 2.24 -16.17 -6.68
C VAL A 341 1.08 -15.21 -6.90
N ALA A 342 -0.12 -15.58 -6.50
CA ALA A 342 -1.30 -14.73 -6.59
C ALA A 342 -1.13 -13.44 -5.76
N GLN A 343 -0.54 -13.53 -4.56
CA GLN A 343 -0.25 -12.37 -3.72
C GLN A 343 0.72 -11.39 -4.40
N SER A 344 1.73 -11.89 -5.12
CA SER A 344 2.63 -11.01 -5.88
C SER A 344 1.91 -10.29 -7.02
N MET A 345 0.94 -10.96 -7.66
CA MET A 345 0.07 -10.33 -8.66
C MET A 345 -0.83 -9.26 -8.04
N LEU A 346 -1.40 -9.52 -6.84
CA LEU A 346 -2.23 -8.56 -6.14
C LEU A 346 -1.45 -7.27 -5.87
N VAL A 347 -0.24 -7.37 -5.32
CA VAL A 347 0.62 -6.20 -5.04
C VAL A 347 0.90 -5.43 -6.33
N THR A 348 1.19 -6.14 -7.44
CA THR A 348 1.43 -5.52 -8.74
C THR A 348 0.19 -4.77 -9.24
N VAL A 349 -0.98 -5.41 -9.21
CA VAL A 349 -2.25 -4.81 -9.68
C VAL A 349 -2.68 -3.66 -8.77
N PHE A 350 -2.45 -3.77 -7.46
CA PHE A 350 -2.74 -2.72 -6.49
C PHE A 350 -1.94 -1.44 -6.78
N ASN A 351 -0.62 -1.56 -6.92
CA ASN A 351 0.23 -0.41 -7.26
C ASN A 351 -0.05 0.13 -8.66
N LEU A 352 -0.38 -0.74 -9.62
CA LEU A 352 -0.80 -0.32 -10.96
C LEU A 352 -2.10 0.50 -10.89
N ALA A 353 -3.06 0.09 -10.08
CA ALA A 353 -4.31 0.84 -9.87
C ALA A 353 -4.06 2.21 -9.23
N ILE A 354 -3.12 2.33 -8.28
CA ILE A 354 -2.70 3.63 -7.71
C ILE A 354 -2.08 4.52 -8.80
N ALA A 355 -1.17 3.96 -9.60
CA ALA A 355 -0.53 4.69 -10.69
C ALA A 355 -1.57 5.22 -11.69
N PHE A 356 -2.47 4.37 -12.17
CA PHE A 356 -3.56 4.78 -13.07
C PHE A 356 -4.54 5.76 -12.40
N GLY A 357 -4.79 5.61 -11.09
CA GLY A 357 -5.62 6.54 -10.31
C GLY A 357 -5.06 7.95 -10.31
N GLY A 358 -3.75 8.09 -10.10
CA GLY A 358 -3.08 9.38 -10.19
C GLY A 358 -3.08 9.96 -11.60
N MET A 359 -2.80 9.12 -12.62
CA MET A 359 -2.79 9.56 -14.02
C MET A 359 -4.18 9.96 -14.52
N ILE A 360 -5.18 9.12 -14.31
CA ILE A 360 -6.58 9.37 -14.71
C ILE A 360 -7.14 10.55 -13.91
N GLY A 361 -6.92 10.60 -12.60
CA GLY A 361 -7.36 11.70 -11.75
C GLY A 361 -6.80 13.05 -12.20
N GLY A 362 -5.50 13.10 -12.58
CA GLY A 362 -4.89 14.31 -13.15
C GLY A 362 -5.53 14.73 -14.47
N GLY A 363 -5.73 13.77 -15.38
CA GLY A 363 -6.41 14.05 -16.66
C GLY A 363 -7.87 14.51 -16.48
N LEU A 364 -8.60 13.92 -15.51
CA LEU A 364 -9.95 14.34 -15.15
C LEU A 364 -9.97 15.75 -14.56
N LEU A 365 -8.99 16.06 -13.68
CA LEU A 365 -8.87 17.39 -13.08
C LEU A 365 -8.70 18.48 -14.15
N GLU A 366 -7.82 18.24 -15.14
CA GLU A 366 -7.57 19.20 -16.21
C GLU A 366 -8.72 19.31 -17.22
N SER A 367 -9.37 18.18 -17.55
CA SER A 367 -10.38 18.15 -18.62
C SER A 367 -11.80 18.46 -18.13
N PHE A 368 -12.19 18.00 -16.94
CA PHE A 368 -13.54 18.04 -16.42
C PHE A 368 -13.65 18.71 -15.04
N GLY A 369 -12.52 19.03 -14.41
CA GLY A 369 -12.48 19.55 -13.04
C GLY A 369 -12.73 18.47 -11.98
N ALA A 370 -12.42 18.83 -10.72
CA ALA A 370 -12.46 17.90 -9.59
C ALA A 370 -13.88 17.37 -9.24
N ALA A 371 -14.93 18.13 -9.59
CA ALA A 371 -16.32 17.70 -9.40
C ALA A 371 -16.69 16.43 -10.19
N SER A 372 -15.88 16.05 -11.18
CA SER A 372 -16.07 14.81 -11.95
C SER A 372 -15.65 13.54 -11.20
N PHE A 373 -14.75 13.62 -10.21
CA PHE A 373 -14.15 12.46 -9.54
C PHE A 373 -15.19 11.49 -8.96
N PRO A 374 -16.20 11.93 -8.19
CA PRO A 374 -17.18 11.03 -7.60
C PRO A 374 -17.94 10.18 -8.63
N TRP A 375 -18.16 10.72 -9.83
CA TRP A 375 -18.88 10.01 -10.89
C TRP A 375 -18.04 8.88 -11.50
N PHE A 376 -16.76 9.12 -11.74
CA PHE A 376 -15.84 8.08 -12.21
C PHE A 376 -15.63 7.01 -11.13
N MET A 377 -15.49 7.42 -9.86
CA MET A 377 -15.44 6.48 -8.74
C MET A 377 -16.69 5.60 -8.68
N LEU A 378 -17.86 6.18 -8.85
CA LEU A 378 -19.14 5.47 -8.87
C LEU A 378 -19.18 4.42 -9.99
N ILE A 379 -18.78 4.79 -11.21
CA ILE A 379 -18.70 3.86 -12.34
C ILE A 379 -17.81 2.67 -12.01
N PHE A 380 -16.58 2.91 -11.53
CA PHE A 380 -15.65 1.83 -11.19
C PHE A 380 -16.14 0.98 -10.01
N ALA A 381 -16.76 1.60 -9.00
CA ALA A 381 -17.38 0.89 -7.88
C ALA A 381 -18.50 -0.04 -8.33
N LEU A 382 -19.38 0.42 -9.23
CA LEU A 382 -20.48 -0.38 -9.76
C LEU A 382 -19.97 -1.55 -10.63
N ILE A 383 -18.95 -1.32 -11.46
CA ILE A 383 -18.31 -2.40 -12.23
C ILE A 383 -17.68 -3.43 -11.28
N ALA A 384 -16.97 -2.98 -10.24
CA ALA A 384 -16.42 -3.87 -9.22
C ALA A 384 -17.49 -4.67 -8.49
N LEU A 385 -18.60 -4.00 -8.09
CA LEU A 385 -19.76 -4.62 -7.44
C LEU A 385 -20.40 -5.71 -8.33
N CYS A 386 -20.62 -5.40 -9.60
CA CYS A 386 -21.13 -6.35 -10.59
C CYS A 386 -20.16 -7.54 -10.77
N THR A 387 -18.85 -7.28 -10.79
CA THR A 387 -17.84 -8.34 -10.92
C THR A 387 -17.88 -9.28 -9.72
N VAL A 388 -17.94 -8.78 -8.48
CA VAL A 388 -18.09 -9.61 -7.26
C VAL A 388 -19.41 -10.38 -7.27
N TYR A 389 -20.49 -9.76 -7.74
CA TYR A 389 -21.80 -10.41 -7.83
C TYR A 389 -21.77 -11.61 -8.80
N GLN A 390 -21.14 -11.45 -9.97
CA GLN A 390 -21.02 -12.50 -10.99
C GLN A 390 -20.01 -13.59 -10.58
N ALA A 391 -18.94 -13.23 -9.87
CA ALA A 391 -17.86 -14.15 -9.49
C ALA A 391 -18.19 -15.10 -8.31
N ARG A 392 -19.47 -15.40 -8.10
CA ARG A 392 -19.98 -16.23 -6.98
C ARG A 392 -19.47 -17.68 -6.97
N LYS A 393 -19.18 -18.24 -8.15
CA LYS A 393 -18.69 -19.64 -8.29
C LYS A 393 -17.19 -19.76 -8.15
N HIS A 394 -16.48 -18.72 -8.56
CA HIS A 394 -15.01 -18.68 -8.60
C HIS A 394 -14.55 -17.27 -8.23
N GLY A 395 -13.73 -17.12 -7.19
CA GLY A 395 -13.15 -15.84 -6.76
C GLY A 395 -13.72 -15.32 -5.44
N PHE A 396 -15.03 -15.05 -5.37
CA PHE A 396 -15.70 -14.65 -4.11
C PHE A 396 -16.68 -15.74 -3.70
N ILE A 397 -16.13 -16.86 -3.23
CA ILE A 397 -16.92 -18.03 -2.80
C ILE A 397 -17.53 -17.68 -1.43
N SER A 398 -18.84 -17.91 -1.27
CA SER A 398 -19.47 -17.87 0.05
C SER A 398 -19.11 -19.15 0.79
N SER A 399 -18.40 -19.03 1.90
CA SER A 399 -18.32 -20.10 2.90
C SER A 399 -19.71 -20.39 3.47
#